data_7515b7a37adc0ca3e21223106ba1551a
#
_entry.id   7515b7a37adc0ca3e21223106ba1551a
#
_cell.length_a   1.000
_cell.length_b   1.000
_cell.length_c   1.000
_cell.angle_alpha   90.00
_cell.angle_beta   90.00
_cell.angle_gamma   90.00
#
_symmetry.space_group_name_H-M   'P 1'
#
loop_
_entity.id
_entity.type
_entity.pdbx_description
1 polymer ?
#
loop_
_entity_poly.entity_id
_entity_poly.type
_entity_poly.pdbx_seq_one_letter_code
_entity_poly.pdbx_strand_id
1 'polypeptide(L)'
;MIIQKKLIILFTLLILAGCATPPPQNPDNICEIFFEHRDWYEASKNMTEKWGTPIHVPIAMMYQESSFKHDARPPMQYFWFIPIGRASDAYGYAQAKTMTWDDYQRETDNHWSSRDDFDDAIDFMGWFTYKTQKINGVSKWDAYGQYLNYHEGWGGYKKKSYNKKPWLIKVSRKVDARSKKFAGQLRGCQDNLDSSWLWRLFFT
;
A
#
# COMPACT_ATOMS: atom_id res chain seq x y z
N MET A 1 23.79 43.60 -4.24
CA MET A 1 23.15 42.77 -5.31
C MET A 1 23.60 41.31 -5.32
N ILE A 2 24.87 40.99 -5.07
CA ILE A 2 25.39 39.59 -5.06
C ILE A 2 24.94 38.81 -3.82
N ILE A 3 24.85 39.45 -2.64
CA ILE A 3 24.42 38.80 -1.38
C ILE A 3 22.94 38.42 -1.42
N GLN A 4 22.06 39.28 -1.98
CA GLN A 4 20.66 38.99 -2.14
C GLN A 4 20.40 37.79 -3.08
N LYS A 5 21.15 37.66 -4.18
CA LYS A 5 21.05 36.51 -5.09
C LYS A 5 21.49 35.21 -4.42
N LYS A 6 22.52 35.20 -3.58
CA LYS A 6 22.97 34.04 -2.82
C LYS A 6 21.94 33.62 -1.75
N LEU A 7 21.27 34.58 -1.11
CA LEU A 7 20.24 34.32 -0.10
C LEU A 7 19.00 33.69 -0.73
N ILE A 8 18.58 34.13 -1.91
CA ILE A 8 17.44 33.59 -2.66
C ILE A 8 17.73 32.15 -3.14
N ILE A 9 18.96 31.90 -3.61
CA ILE A 9 19.36 30.53 -4.03
C ILE A 9 19.42 29.60 -2.83
N LEU A 10 19.87 30.03 -1.67
CA LEU A 10 19.89 29.20 -0.45
C LEU A 10 18.49 28.93 0.06
N PHE A 11 17.55 29.87 -0.04
CA PHE A 11 16.16 29.70 0.37
C PHE A 11 15.37 28.76 -0.58
N THR A 12 15.68 28.79 -1.88
CA THR A 12 15.07 27.87 -2.87
C THR A 12 15.57 26.43 -2.73
N LEU A 13 16.81 26.23 -2.28
CA LEU A 13 17.34 24.87 -2.03
C LEU A 13 16.73 24.21 -0.78
N LEU A 14 16.26 24.99 0.20
CA LEU A 14 15.61 24.44 1.41
C LEU A 14 14.19 23.91 1.17
N ILE A 15 13.53 24.30 0.07
CA ILE A 15 12.14 23.93 -0.23
C ILE A 15 12.06 22.57 -0.97
N LEU A 16 13.19 22.03 -1.44
CA LEU A 16 13.27 20.76 -2.18
C LEU A 16 13.49 19.50 -1.31
N ALA A 17 13.52 19.65 0.01
CA ALA A 17 13.43 18.49 0.89
C ALA A 17 11.97 18.00 0.89
N GLY A 18 11.58 17.27 -0.13
CA GLY A 18 10.33 16.54 -0.15
C GLY A 18 10.28 15.67 1.12
N CYS A 19 9.34 15.93 2.03
CA CYS A 19 9.14 15.14 3.22
C CYS A 19 8.67 13.75 2.78
N ALA A 20 9.60 12.81 2.63
CA ALA A 20 9.25 11.41 2.47
C ALA A 20 8.52 10.97 3.75
N THR A 21 7.29 10.47 3.61
CA THR A 21 6.50 9.97 4.74
C THR A 21 7.20 8.74 5.33
N PRO A 22 7.65 8.78 6.60
CA PRO A 22 8.32 7.63 7.20
C PRO A 22 7.33 6.48 7.42
N PRO A 23 7.79 5.23 7.44
CA PRO A 23 6.97 4.12 7.87
C PRO A 23 6.47 4.31 9.30
N PRO A 24 5.26 3.80 9.66
CA PRO A 24 4.72 3.90 11.01
C PRO A 24 5.66 3.33 12.07
N GLN A 25 5.72 3.96 13.25
CA GLN A 25 6.58 3.50 14.36
C GLN A 25 6.15 2.13 14.86
N ASN A 26 4.85 1.87 14.95
CA ASN A 26 4.31 0.56 15.31
C ASN A 26 3.42 -0.01 14.18
N PRO A 27 4.02 -0.65 13.17
CA PRO A 27 3.29 -1.18 12.02
C PRO A 27 2.45 -2.44 12.34
N ASP A 28 2.51 -2.93 13.58
CA ASP A 28 1.72 -4.07 14.06
C ASP A 28 0.39 -3.66 14.72
N ASN A 29 0.10 -2.36 14.81
CA ASN A 29 -1.12 -1.81 15.38
C ASN A 29 -1.78 -0.83 14.39
N ILE A 30 -2.88 -1.24 13.77
CA ILE A 30 -3.57 -0.41 12.77
C ILE A 30 -4.12 0.90 13.35
N CYS A 31 -4.48 0.93 14.63
CA CYS A 31 -4.92 2.15 15.29
C CYS A 31 -3.77 3.17 15.38
N GLU A 32 -2.58 2.72 15.79
CA GLU A 32 -1.40 3.58 15.89
C GLU A 32 -0.96 4.05 14.50
N ILE A 33 -0.98 3.18 13.48
CA ILE A 33 -0.75 3.56 12.09
C ILE A 33 -1.64 4.74 11.71
N PHE A 34 -2.94 4.64 11.97
CA PHE A 34 -3.89 5.67 11.57
C PHE A 34 -3.95 6.89 12.50
N PHE A 35 -3.48 6.78 13.74
CA PHE A 35 -3.27 7.95 14.59
C PHE A 35 -2.02 8.74 14.18
N GLU A 36 -0.98 8.07 13.73
CA GLU A 36 0.25 8.68 13.22
C GLU A 36 0.04 9.29 11.81
N HIS A 37 -0.70 8.58 10.95
CA HIS A 37 -0.99 8.97 9.56
C HIS A 37 -2.51 9.04 9.33
N ARG A 38 -3.10 10.18 9.68
CA ARG A 38 -4.55 10.40 9.57
C ARG A 38 -5.05 10.43 8.13
N ASP A 39 -4.28 10.99 7.24
CA ASP A 39 -4.46 10.97 5.80
C ASP A 39 -4.62 9.53 5.27
N TRP A 40 -3.83 8.60 5.76
CA TRP A 40 -3.94 7.18 5.38
C TRP A 40 -5.27 6.54 5.79
N TYR A 41 -5.82 6.96 6.95
CA TYR A 41 -7.14 6.50 7.35
C TYR A 41 -8.22 6.99 6.41
N GLU A 42 -8.22 8.27 6.05
CA GLU A 42 -9.18 8.85 5.12
C GLU A 42 -9.05 8.23 3.72
N ALA A 43 -7.85 8.07 3.21
CA ALA A 43 -7.60 7.37 1.94
C ALA A 43 -8.12 5.92 1.96
N SER A 44 -7.92 5.20 3.08
CA SER A 44 -8.42 3.84 3.25
C SER A 44 -9.95 3.77 3.31
N LYS A 45 -10.62 4.78 3.88
CA LYS A 45 -12.09 4.90 3.85
C LYS A 45 -12.58 5.13 2.42
N ASN A 46 -12.00 6.08 1.71
CA ASN A 46 -12.32 6.38 0.31
C ASN A 46 -12.18 5.13 -0.57
N MET A 47 -11.10 4.38 -0.39
CA MET A 47 -10.88 3.09 -1.05
C MET A 47 -12.00 2.09 -0.73
N THR A 48 -12.41 2.00 0.54
CA THR A 48 -13.50 1.09 0.95
C THR A 48 -14.83 1.51 0.33
N GLU A 49 -15.15 2.80 0.32
CA GLU A 49 -16.37 3.32 -0.32
C GLU A 49 -16.39 3.04 -1.82
N LYS A 50 -15.27 3.26 -2.50
CA LYS A 50 -15.14 3.07 -3.95
C LYS A 50 -15.17 1.60 -4.37
N TRP A 51 -14.42 0.75 -3.68
CA TRP A 51 -14.18 -0.64 -4.10
C TRP A 51 -14.93 -1.69 -3.24
N GLY A 52 -15.45 -1.30 -2.07
CA GLY A 52 -16.09 -2.18 -1.12
C GLY A 52 -15.15 -3.20 -0.49
N THR A 53 -13.87 -2.91 -0.45
CA THR A 53 -12.84 -3.75 0.20
C THR A 53 -12.64 -3.27 1.63
N PRO A 54 -12.68 -4.17 2.65
CA PRO A 54 -12.49 -3.76 4.03
C PRO A 54 -11.05 -3.31 4.26
N ILE A 55 -10.86 -2.19 4.97
CA ILE A 55 -9.57 -1.52 5.21
C ILE A 55 -8.47 -2.49 5.64
N HIS A 56 -8.76 -3.39 6.57
CA HIS A 56 -7.77 -4.28 7.17
C HIS A 56 -7.11 -5.27 6.19
N VAL A 57 -7.75 -5.58 5.06
CA VAL A 57 -7.21 -6.51 4.06
C VAL A 57 -6.05 -5.88 3.29
N PRO A 58 -6.22 -4.75 2.56
CA PRO A 58 -5.12 -4.13 1.82
C PRO A 58 -4.02 -3.61 2.75
N ILE A 59 -4.34 -3.11 3.95
CA ILE A 59 -3.32 -2.69 4.93
C ILE A 59 -2.44 -3.87 5.36
N ALA A 60 -3.02 -5.06 5.62
CA ALA A 60 -2.24 -6.25 5.95
C ALA A 60 -1.39 -6.74 4.78
N MET A 61 -1.90 -6.63 3.54
CA MET A 61 -1.14 -6.95 2.34
C MET A 61 0.01 -5.97 2.14
N MET A 62 -0.23 -4.66 2.23
CA MET A 62 0.78 -3.61 2.09
C MET A 62 1.90 -3.74 3.12
N TYR A 63 1.56 -4.06 4.37
CA TYR A 63 2.58 -4.38 5.38
C TYR A 63 3.50 -5.52 4.91
N GLN A 64 2.94 -6.58 4.34
CA GLN A 64 3.73 -7.73 3.87
C GLN A 64 4.62 -7.35 2.67
N GLU A 65 4.17 -6.45 1.80
CA GLU A 65 4.88 -6.04 0.59
C GLU A 65 6.06 -5.10 0.88
N SER A 66 5.84 -4.06 1.67
CA SER A 66 6.81 -2.98 1.84
C SER A 66 7.12 -2.62 3.30
N SER A 67 6.34 -3.14 4.27
CA SER A 67 6.30 -2.60 5.64
C SER A 67 6.04 -1.09 5.65
N PHE A 68 5.17 -0.62 4.75
CA PHE A 68 4.80 0.79 4.55
C PHE A 68 5.96 1.71 4.12
N LYS A 69 6.99 1.18 3.49
CA LYS A 69 8.04 1.99 2.87
C LYS A 69 7.58 2.47 1.50
N HIS A 70 7.51 3.79 1.32
CA HIS A 70 7.03 4.42 0.08
C HIS A 70 7.90 4.08 -1.14
N ASP A 71 9.21 3.96 -0.95
CA ASP A 71 10.19 3.73 -2.00
C ASP A 71 10.73 2.29 -2.06
N ALA A 72 10.00 1.35 -1.43
CA ALA A 72 10.42 -0.04 -1.37
C ALA A 72 10.67 -0.62 -2.77
N ARG A 73 11.77 -1.37 -2.90
CA ARG A 73 12.17 -2.05 -4.13
C ARG A 73 12.75 -3.43 -3.81
N PRO A 74 12.59 -4.41 -4.70
CA PRO A 74 13.29 -5.68 -4.61
C PRO A 74 14.81 -5.46 -4.49
N PRO A 75 15.53 -6.31 -3.74
CA PRO A 75 16.97 -6.18 -3.59
C PRO A 75 17.69 -6.27 -4.94
N MET A 76 18.82 -5.56 -5.03
CA MET A 76 19.72 -5.68 -6.18
C MET A 76 20.33 -7.08 -6.19
N GLN A 77 20.32 -7.70 -7.35
CA GLN A 77 21.02 -8.97 -7.57
C GLN A 77 22.42 -8.70 -8.09
N TYR A 78 23.36 -9.54 -7.68
CA TYR A 78 24.76 -9.42 -8.07
C TYR A 78 25.24 -10.75 -8.65
N PHE A 79 26.02 -10.66 -9.72
CA PHE A 79 26.89 -11.74 -10.16
C PHE A 79 28.30 -11.39 -9.70
N TRP A 80 28.79 -12.06 -8.66
CA TRP A 80 29.96 -11.66 -7.88
C TRP A 80 29.76 -10.25 -7.30
N PHE A 81 30.54 -9.27 -7.74
CA PHE A 81 30.46 -7.85 -7.35
C PHE A 81 29.79 -6.97 -8.41
N ILE A 82 29.35 -7.54 -9.54
CA ILE A 82 28.73 -6.80 -10.63
C ILE A 82 27.20 -6.77 -10.40
N PRO A 83 26.55 -5.60 -10.30
CA PRO A 83 25.10 -5.52 -10.21
C PRO A 83 24.47 -5.94 -11.55
N ILE A 84 23.59 -6.94 -11.52
CA ILE A 84 22.90 -7.46 -12.71
C ILE A 84 21.42 -7.05 -12.80
N GLY A 85 20.96 -6.20 -11.86
CA GLY A 85 19.61 -5.69 -11.83
C GLY A 85 18.80 -6.17 -10.61
N ARG A 86 17.50 -5.92 -10.63
CA ARG A 86 16.55 -6.36 -9.58
C ARG A 86 15.73 -7.55 -10.08
N ALA A 87 15.24 -8.36 -9.14
CA ALA A 87 14.43 -9.55 -9.47
C ALA A 87 13.10 -9.20 -10.16
N SER A 88 12.59 -7.99 -9.96
CA SER A 88 11.38 -7.48 -10.59
C SER A 88 11.38 -5.94 -10.58
N ASP A 89 10.42 -5.35 -11.30
CA ASP A 89 10.12 -3.93 -11.36
C ASP A 89 9.10 -3.46 -10.30
N ALA A 90 8.80 -4.32 -9.30
CA ALA A 90 7.95 -3.98 -8.17
C ALA A 90 8.46 -2.74 -7.43
N TYR A 91 7.54 -1.84 -7.06
CA TYR A 91 7.89 -0.57 -6.44
C TYR A 91 6.82 -0.05 -5.50
N GLY A 92 7.26 0.73 -4.51
CA GLY A 92 6.42 1.54 -3.65
C GLY A 92 5.70 0.75 -2.56
N TYR A 93 4.68 1.37 -1.97
CA TYR A 93 3.91 0.82 -0.85
C TYR A 93 3.33 -0.57 -1.13
N ALA A 94 2.70 -0.72 -2.29
CA ALA A 94 2.04 -1.97 -2.68
C ALA A 94 2.96 -2.97 -3.39
N GLN A 95 4.22 -2.62 -3.70
CA GLN A 95 5.10 -3.44 -4.53
C GLN A 95 4.44 -3.85 -5.87
N ALA A 96 3.63 -2.95 -6.42
CA ALA A 96 2.97 -3.18 -7.70
C ALA A 96 4.01 -3.23 -8.83
N LYS A 97 3.84 -4.21 -9.74
CA LYS A 97 4.62 -4.27 -10.99
C LYS A 97 4.10 -3.23 -11.97
N THR A 98 4.98 -2.71 -12.82
CA THR A 98 4.65 -1.68 -13.81
C THR A 98 3.44 -2.06 -14.65
N MET A 99 3.43 -3.26 -15.22
CA MET A 99 2.32 -3.73 -16.07
C MET A 99 0.96 -3.72 -15.34
N THR A 100 0.93 -4.16 -14.08
CA THR A 100 -0.33 -4.19 -13.30
C THR A 100 -0.76 -2.77 -12.89
N TRP A 101 0.21 -1.89 -12.65
CA TRP A 101 -0.04 -0.48 -12.36
C TRP A 101 -0.60 0.26 -13.59
N ASP A 102 -0.04 0.00 -14.76
CA ASP A 102 -0.52 0.57 -16.03
C ASP A 102 -1.95 0.11 -16.34
N ASP A 103 -2.29 -1.16 -16.02
CA ASP A 103 -3.66 -1.66 -16.13
C ASP A 103 -4.62 -0.90 -15.21
N TYR A 104 -4.20 -0.66 -13.95
CA TYR A 104 -4.98 0.12 -12.99
C TYR A 104 -5.19 1.55 -13.48
N GLN A 105 -4.12 2.25 -13.88
CA GLN A 105 -4.20 3.62 -14.39
C GLN A 105 -5.16 3.73 -15.58
N ARG A 106 -5.06 2.80 -16.53
CA ARG A 106 -5.93 2.77 -17.70
C ARG A 106 -7.39 2.49 -17.37
N GLU A 107 -7.66 1.56 -16.45
CA GLU A 107 -9.03 1.17 -16.10
C GLU A 107 -9.73 2.17 -15.18
N THR A 108 -8.98 2.99 -14.45
CA THR A 108 -9.51 3.99 -13.52
C THR A 108 -9.41 5.42 -14.02
N ASP A 109 -8.80 5.63 -15.20
CA ASP A 109 -8.46 6.95 -15.75
C ASP A 109 -7.59 7.81 -14.80
N ASN A 110 -6.79 7.13 -13.94
CA ASN A 110 -5.90 7.77 -12.96
C ASN A 110 -4.45 7.77 -13.44
N HIS A 111 -4.17 8.45 -14.54
CA HIS A 111 -2.86 8.46 -15.20
C HIS A 111 -1.74 9.17 -14.41
N TRP A 112 -2.10 9.97 -13.40
CA TRP A 112 -1.14 10.72 -12.59
C TRP A 112 -0.79 10.02 -11.28
N SER A 113 -1.38 8.85 -11.03
CA SER A 113 -1.11 8.08 -9.81
C SER A 113 0.33 7.61 -9.70
N SER A 114 0.86 7.57 -8.47
CA SER A 114 2.22 7.14 -8.16
C SER A 114 2.25 5.97 -7.17
N ARG A 115 3.14 5.00 -7.41
CA ARG A 115 3.28 3.81 -6.56
C ARG A 115 3.89 4.10 -5.18
N ASP A 116 4.52 5.26 -5.01
CA ASP A 116 5.11 5.77 -3.77
C ASP A 116 4.24 6.80 -3.04
N ASP A 117 3.05 7.09 -3.58
CA ASP A 117 1.98 7.80 -2.90
C ASP A 117 1.04 6.79 -2.21
N PHE A 118 0.67 7.06 -0.94
CA PHE A 118 -0.15 6.13 -0.17
C PHE A 118 -1.59 6.07 -0.66
N ASP A 119 -2.18 7.22 -0.99
CA ASP A 119 -3.58 7.33 -1.43
C ASP A 119 -3.77 6.55 -2.74
N ASP A 120 -2.84 6.71 -3.67
CA ASP A 120 -2.83 5.98 -4.93
C ASP A 120 -2.58 4.48 -4.73
N ALA A 121 -1.65 4.13 -3.86
CA ALA A 121 -1.31 2.74 -3.58
C ALA A 121 -2.45 1.98 -2.89
N ILE A 122 -3.19 2.62 -1.97
CA ILE A 122 -4.33 1.98 -1.30
C ILE A 122 -5.54 1.87 -2.24
N ASP A 123 -5.78 2.87 -3.11
CA ASP A 123 -6.81 2.80 -4.15
C ASP A 123 -6.52 1.67 -5.15
N PHE A 124 -5.26 1.54 -5.59
CA PHE A 124 -4.80 0.42 -6.42
C PHE A 124 -5.07 -0.94 -5.74
N MET A 125 -4.78 -1.07 -4.44
CA MET A 125 -5.04 -2.31 -3.71
C MET A 125 -6.54 -2.62 -3.63
N GLY A 126 -7.38 -1.59 -3.48
CA GLY A 126 -8.84 -1.70 -3.56
C GLY A 126 -9.31 -2.20 -4.93
N TRP A 127 -8.81 -1.58 -6.01
CA TRP A 127 -9.07 -2.01 -7.39
C TRP A 127 -8.65 -3.47 -7.61
N PHE A 128 -7.44 -3.84 -7.18
CA PHE A 128 -6.92 -5.20 -7.37
C PHE A 128 -7.80 -6.24 -6.68
N THR A 129 -8.21 -5.99 -5.42
CA THR A 129 -9.06 -6.91 -4.66
C THR A 129 -10.47 -7.01 -5.25
N TYR A 130 -11.01 -5.90 -5.77
CA TYR A 130 -12.25 -5.89 -6.52
C TYR A 130 -12.15 -6.73 -7.80
N LYS A 131 -11.10 -6.55 -8.60
CA LYS A 131 -10.83 -7.35 -9.81
C LYS A 131 -10.67 -8.83 -9.48
N THR A 132 -9.97 -9.15 -8.41
CA THR A 132 -9.79 -10.52 -7.92
C THR A 132 -11.13 -11.18 -7.63
N GLN A 133 -12.05 -10.49 -6.98
CA GLN A 133 -13.41 -11.00 -6.75
C GLN A 133 -14.15 -11.23 -8.07
N LYS A 134 -14.06 -10.31 -9.02
CA LYS A 134 -14.72 -10.42 -10.32
C LYS A 134 -14.17 -11.57 -11.16
N ILE A 135 -12.86 -11.77 -11.16
CA ILE A 135 -12.18 -12.74 -12.04
C ILE A 135 -12.16 -14.14 -11.45
N ASN A 136 -11.86 -14.28 -10.16
CA ASN A 136 -11.63 -15.57 -9.50
C ASN A 136 -12.63 -15.88 -8.39
N GLY A 137 -13.64 -15.04 -8.15
CA GLY A 137 -14.68 -15.27 -7.15
C GLY A 137 -14.20 -15.19 -5.69
N VAL A 138 -12.99 -14.69 -5.44
CA VAL A 138 -12.42 -14.59 -4.10
C VAL A 138 -13.01 -13.39 -3.37
N SER A 139 -13.56 -13.61 -2.18
CA SER A 139 -14.13 -12.54 -1.36
C SER A 139 -13.11 -11.45 -1.06
N LYS A 140 -13.53 -10.19 -1.08
CA LYS A 140 -12.70 -9.03 -0.65
C LYS A 140 -12.31 -9.08 0.83
N TRP A 141 -13.00 -9.90 1.63
CA TRP A 141 -12.72 -10.17 3.04
C TRP A 141 -11.73 -11.32 3.26
N ASP A 142 -11.43 -12.10 2.23
CA ASP A 142 -10.51 -13.24 2.28
C ASP A 142 -9.08 -12.78 1.98
N ALA A 143 -8.38 -12.28 2.99
CA ALA A 143 -7.02 -11.80 2.85
C ALA A 143 -6.04 -12.89 2.38
N TYR A 144 -6.29 -14.16 2.73
CA TYR A 144 -5.47 -15.28 2.27
C TYR A 144 -5.59 -15.48 0.75
N GLY A 145 -6.81 -15.58 0.25
CA GLY A 145 -7.06 -15.76 -1.18
C GLY A 145 -6.68 -14.53 -2.00
N GLN A 146 -6.92 -13.32 -1.47
CA GLN A 146 -6.51 -12.06 -2.08
C GLN A 146 -4.98 -12.00 -2.25
N TYR A 147 -4.22 -12.35 -1.21
CA TYR A 147 -2.76 -12.32 -1.27
C TYR A 147 -2.18 -13.38 -2.22
N LEU A 148 -2.77 -14.57 -2.29
CA LEU A 148 -2.39 -15.57 -3.29
C LEU A 148 -2.58 -15.06 -4.72
N ASN A 149 -3.70 -14.37 -5.00
CA ASN A 149 -3.93 -13.73 -6.30
C ASN A 149 -2.94 -12.62 -6.58
N TYR A 150 -2.60 -11.82 -5.57
CA TYR A 150 -1.66 -10.72 -5.70
C TYR A 150 -0.28 -11.20 -6.15
N HIS A 151 0.19 -12.25 -5.50
CA HIS A 151 1.52 -12.80 -5.78
C HIS A 151 1.59 -13.60 -7.10
N GLU A 152 0.59 -14.45 -7.38
CA GLU A 152 0.59 -15.34 -8.55
C GLU A 152 0.04 -14.68 -9.81
N GLY A 153 -0.65 -13.57 -9.66
CA GLY A 153 -1.56 -13.04 -10.68
C GLY A 153 -2.83 -13.89 -10.82
N TRP A 154 -3.87 -13.32 -11.40
CA TRP A 154 -5.17 -13.99 -11.51
C TRP A 154 -5.11 -15.32 -12.29
N GLY A 155 -4.30 -15.38 -13.35
CA GLY A 155 -4.10 -16.61 -14.13
C GLY A 155 -3.34 -17.69 -13.37
N GLY A 156 -2.32 -17.30 -12.60
CA GLY A 156 -1.56 -18.22 -11.75
C GLY A 156 -2.41 -18.81 -10.63
N TYR A 157 -3.22 -17.98 -9.98
CA TYR A 157 -4.17 -18.41 -8.97
C TYR A 157 -5.17 -19.42 -9.52
N LYS A 158 -5.79 -19.14 -10.68
CA LYS A 158 -6.73 -20.04 -11.35
C LYS A 158 -6.11 -21.41 -11.67
N LYS A 159 -4.82 -21.41 -12.06
CA LYS A 159 -4.04 -22.63 -12.30
C LYS A 159 -3.51 -23.29 -11.01
N LYS A 160 -3.78 -22.71 -9.84
CA LYS A 160 -3.30 -23.15 -8.53
C LYS A 160 -1.76 -23.31 -8.46
N SER A 161 -1.01 -22.43 -9.15
CA SER A 161 0.46 -22.48 -9.19
C SER A 161 1.10 -22.32 -7.81
N TYR A 162 0.41 -21.66 -6.87
CA TYR A 162 0.79 -21.51 -5.47
C TYR A 162 0.93 -22.85 -4.73
N ASN A 163 0.29 -23.94 -5.18
CA ASN A 163 0.44 -25.27 -4.56
C ASN A 163 1.88 -25.78 -4.61
N LYS A 164 2.67 -25.31 -5.58
CA LYS A 164 4.10 -25.63 -5.73
C LYS A 164 5.00 -24.71 -4.90
N LYS A 165 4.43 -23.78 -4.12
CA LYS A 165 5.14 -22.75 -3.35
C LYS A 165 4.70 -22.77 -1.87
N PRO A 166 5.15 -23.75 -1.06
CA PRO A 166 4.76 -23.85 0.35
C PRO A 166 5.06 -22.57 1.15
N TRP A 167 6.13 -21.88 0.79
CA TRP A 167 6.50 -20.60 1.39
C TRP A 167 5.43 -19.53 1.15
N LEU A 168 4.84 -19.45 -0.05
CA LEU A 168 3.80 -18.47 -0.37
C LEU A 168 2.52 -18.77 0.42
N ILE A 169 2.14 -20.05 0.54
CA ILE A 169 1.02 -20.46 1.38
C ILE A 169 1.24 -20.02 2.84
N LYS A 170 2.46 -20.18 3.36
CA LYS A 170 2.81 -19.74 4.72
C LYS A 170 2.73 -18.22 4.86
N VAL A 171 3.21 -17.46 3.88
CA VAL A 171 3.13 -15.99 3.88
C VAL A 171 1.66 -15.53 3.80
N SER A 172 0.86 -16.12 2.91
CA SER A 172 -0.57 -15.77 2.78
C SER A 172 -1.35 -16.01 4.08
N ARG A 173 -1.03 -17.08 4.82
CA ARG A 173 -1.61 -17.31 6.17
C ARG A 173 -1.19 -16.23 7.18
N LYS A 174 0.04 -15.71 7.10
CA LYS A 174 0.49 -14.59 7.96
C LYS A 174 -0.28 -13.31 7.64
N VAL A 175 -0.50 -13.03 6.35
CA VAL A 175 -1.30 -11.88 5.90
C VAL A 175 -2.73 -11.99 6.41
N ASP A 176 -3.36 -13.16 6.31
CA ASP A 176 -4.70 -13.41 6.83
C ASP A 176 -4.78 -13.22 8.35
N ALA A 177 -3.82 -13.78 9.10
CA ALA A 177 -3.77 -13.59 10.55
C ALA A 177 -3.59 -12.12 10.94
N ARG A 178 -2.75 -11.36 10.22
CA ARG A 178 -2.56 -9.92 10.41
C ARG A 178 -3.83 -9.14 10.08
N SER A 179 -4.48 -9.46 8.97
CA SER A 179 -5.74 -8.85 8.57
C SER A 179 -6.81 -9.02 9.65
N LYS A 180 -6.95 -10.22 10.22
CA LYS A 180 -7.87 -10.48 11.34
C LYS A 180 -7.51 -9.70 12.61
N LYS A 181 -6.21 -9.59 12.94
CA LYS A 181 -5.71 -8.78 14.04
C LYS A 181 -6.08 -7.31 13.82
N PHE A 182 -5.79 -6.77 12.64
CA PHE A 182 -6.12 -5.39 12.28
C PHE A 182 -7.62 -5.10 12.32
N ALA A 183 -8.45 -6.03 11.84
CA ALA A 183 -9.91 -5.90 11.96
C ALA A 183 -10.37 -5.82 13.42
N GLY A 184 -9.75 -6.59 14.31
CA GLY A 184 -10.04 -6.53 15.75
C GLY A 184 -9.64 -5.20 16.38
N GLN A 185 -8.44 -4.72 16.08
CA GLN A 185 -7.92 -3.45 16.58
C GLN A 185 -8.77 -2.27 16.09
N LEU A 186 -9.06 -2.21 14.78
CA LEU A 186 -9.79 -1.11 14.16
C LEU A 186 -11.18 -0.91 14.79
N ARG A 187 -11.90 -2.00 15.10
CA ARG A 187 -13.19 -1.89 15.82
C ARG A 187 -13.08 -1.18 17.17
N GLY A 188 -11.92 -1.26 17.83
CA GLY A 188 -11.70 -0.61 19.11
C GLY A 188 -11.32 0.87 19.06
N CYS A 189 -10.90 1.37 17.89
CA CYS A 189 -10.43 2.75 17.74
C CYS A 189 -11.16 3.54 16.63
N GLN A 190 -12.03 2.91 15.87
CA GLN A 190 -12.68 3.53 14.73
C GLN A 190 -13.48 4.77 15.11
N ASP A 191 -14.27 4.73 16.19
CA ASP A 191 -15.04 5.88 16.66
C ASP A 191 -14.13 7.08 16.99
N ASN A 192 -12.96 6.84 17.57
CA ASN A 192 -11.98 7.89 17.86
C ASN A 192 -11.33 8.42 16.56
N LEU A 193 -11.12 7.56 15.58
CA LEU A 193 -10.62 7.96 14.27
C LEU A 193 -11.66 8.82 13.53
N ASP A 194 -12.91 8.47 13.56
CA ASP A 194 -13.99 9.22 12.92
C ASP A 194 -14.30 10.55 13.65
N SER A 195 -14.34 10.55 14.99
CA SER A 195 -14.69 11.73 15.78
C SER A 195 -13.64 12.85 15.70
N SER A 196 -12.37 12.53 15.54
CA SER A 196 -11.32 13.55 15.46
C SER A 196 -11.36 14.38 14.18
N TRP A 197 -12.02 13.89 13.12
CA TRP A 197 -12.27 14.66 11.90
C TRP A 197 -13.33 15.75 12.14
N LEU A 198 -14.40 15.43 12.87
CA LEU A 198 -15.43 16.42 13.27
C LEU A 198 -14.83 17.53 14.13
N TRP A 199 -13.89 17.24 15.02
CA TRP A 199 -13.20 18.23 15.83
C TRP A 199 -12.45 19.27 14.98
N ARG A 200 -11.79 18.86 13.89
CA ARG A 200 -11.09 19.78 12.97
C ARG A 200 -12.03 20.70 12.21
N LEU A 201 -13.26 20.26 11.89
CA LEU A 201 -14.25 21.10 11.19
C LEU A 201 -14.85 22.19 12.07
N PHE A 202 -14.91 21.96 13.40
CA PHE A 202 -15.57 22.88 14.30
C PHE A 202 -14.63 23.72 15.16
N PHE A 203 -13.33 23.40 15.22
CA PHE A 203 -12.37 24.01 16.17
C PHE A 203 -11.03 24.43 15.54
N THR A 204 -10.88 24.43 14.22
CA THR A 204 -9.83 25.13 13.47
C THR A 204 -10.40 26.24 12.62
#